data_1f71bea1982a46381320cc4993abf24f
#
_entry.id   1f71bea1982a46381320cc4993abf24f
#
_cell.length_a   1.000
_cell.length_b   1.000
_cell.length_c   1.000
_cell.angle_alpha   90.00
_cell.angle_beta   90.00
_cell.angle_gamma   90.00
#
_symmetry.space_group_name_H-M   'P 1'
#
loop_
_entity.id
_entity.type
_entity.pdbx_description
1 polymer ?
#
loop_
_entity_poly.entity_id
_entity_poly.type
_entity_poly.pdbx_seq_one_letter_code
_entity_poly.pdbx_strand_id
1 'polypeptide(L)'
;MNSLAWRKGKNVGMTLLLAIFTLAVLIPLVLIFVHIIKMGFSSINFDFFVQIPRPTGETGGGMANGLAGSAMLIFLASLFGIPVGIFGAIYLSEYGGGSFSNLIRFSADVLSGIPSIITGMVAYTLLVVPMKGFSALAGAFALALIMIPIVLRTTEEQLKLVPGTLREASLALGVPLWRTTLKVTLRSALTGVMTGILLAIARIAGETAPLLFTALGNQFWSRNLTEPIAAMPLQIFSFAISPYDDWHRLAWAGALVLVTIMFGLSLAARYFGRRRQQGN
;
A
#
# COMPACT_ATOMS: atom_id res chain seq x y z
N MET A 1 46.15 26.19 14.35
CA MET A 1 45.56 26.38 13.02
C MET A 1 45.21 25.09 12.27
N ASN A 2 45.62 23.90 12.73
CA ASN A 2 45.37 22.62 12.03
C ASN A 2 43.97 21.99 12.21
N SER A 3 43.13 22.51 13.11
CA SER A 3 41.84 21.87 13.42
C SER A 3 40.77 22.09 12.32
N LEU A 4 40.80 23.18 11.61
CA LEU A 4 39.80 23.55 10.61
C LEU A 4 40.01 22.77 9.29
N ALA A 5 41.27 22.65 8.85
CA ALA A 5 41.64 21.84 7.69
C ALA A 5 41.35 20.36 7.89
N TRP A 6 41.71 19.84 9.09
CA TRP A 6 41.40 18.47 9.50
C TRP A 6 39.89 18.19 9.52
N ARG A 7 39.09 19.09 10.11
CA ARG A 7 37.61 18.97 10.14
C ARG A 7 37.02 19.02 8.75
N LYS A 8 37.49 19.89 7.85
CA LYS A 8 37.08 19.94 6.45
C LYS A 8 37.42 18.65 5.70
N GLY A 9 38.65 18.14 5.85
CA GLY A 9 39.06 16.87 5.24
C GLY A 9 38.21 15.68 5.71
N LYS A 10 37.96 15.59 7.02
CA LYS A 10 37.11 14.56 7.60
C LYS A 10 35.65 14.67 7.06
N ASN A 11 35.11 15.88 6.95
CA ASN A 11 33.77 16.10 6.42
C ASN A 11 33.65 15.68 4.95
N VAL A 12 34.63 16.05 4.12
CA VAL A 12 34.68 15.63 2.72
C VAL A 12 34.79 14.10 2.61
N GLY A 13 35.66 13.48 3.41
CA GLY A 13 35.80 12.02 3.45
C GLY A 13 34.49 11.32 3.84
N MET A 14 33.80 11.82 4.87
CA MET A 14 32.48 11.28 5.28
C MET A 14 31.41 11.48 4.19
N THR A 15 31.39 12.63 3.52
CA THR A 15 30.46 12.90 2.44
C THR A 15 30.68 11.95 1.24
N LEU A 16 31.94 11.72 0.86
CA LEU A 16 32.30 10.77 -0.17
C LEU A 16 31.91 9.34 0.20
N LEU A 17 32.15 8.93 1.44
CA LEU A 17 31.78 7.62 1.94
C LEU A 17 30.26 7.43 1.92
N LEU A 18 29.49 8.41 2.37
CA LEU A 18 28.02 8.39 2.28
C LEU A 18 27.53 8.33 0.82
N ALA A 19 28.16 9.08 -0.09
CA ALA A 19 27.84 9.04 -1.52
C ALA A 19 28.10 7.64 -2.10
N ILE A 20 29.21 7.01 -1.77
CA ILE A 20 29.55 5.65 -2.22
C ILE A 20 28.50 4.64 -1.69
N PHE A 21 28.15 4.69 -0.41
CA PHE A 21 27.11 3.80 0.13
C PHE A 21 25.73 4.05 -0.51
N THR A 22 25.38 5.31 -0.77
CA THR A 22 24.14 5.64 -1.48
C THR A 22 24.14 5.03 -2.89
N LEU A 23 25.23 5.18 -3.64
CA LEU A 23 25.36 4.58 -4.97
C LEU A 23 25.32 3.05 -4.89
N ALA A 24 26.00 2.43 -3.91
CA ALA A 24 26.00 0.99 -3.72
C ALA A 24 24.58 0.42 -3.47
N VAL A 25 23.72 1.16 -2.79
CA VAL A 25 22.30 0.78 -2.59
C VAL A 25 21.46 1.02 -3.85
N LEU A 26 21.76 2.06 -4.62
CA LEU A 26 21.00 2.38 -5.84
C LEU A 26 21.30 1.43 -6.99
N ILE A 27 22.52 0.90 -7.11
CA ILE A 27 22.91 0.00 -8.21
C ILE A 27 22.00 -1.24 -8.30
N PRO A 28 21.79 -2.05 -7.23
CA PRO A 28 20.89 -3.20 -7.32
C PRO A 28 19.46 -2.80 -7.66
N LEU A 29 18.97 -1.69 -7.13
CA LEU A 29 17.65 -1.17 -7.43
C LEU A 29 17.49 -0.87 -8.93
N VAL A 30 18.43 -0.14 -9.52
CA VAL A 30 18.42 0.18 -10.96
C VAL A 30 18.52 -1.09 -11.79
N LEU A 31 19.40 -2.03 -11.42
CA LEU A 31 19.54 -3.31 -12.13
C LEU A 31 18.25 -4.12 -12.14
N ILE A 32 17.53 -4.18 -11.00
CA ILE A 32 16.23 -4.85 -10.90
C ILE A 32 15.21 -4.17 -11.83
N PHE A 33 15.10 -2.83 -11.82
CA PHE A 33 14.19 -2.12 -12.70
C PHE A 33 14.51 -2.35 -14.19
N VAL A 34 15.78 -2.24 -14.56
CA VAL A 34 16.23 -2.49 -15.94
C VAL A 34 15.89 -3.93 -16.36
N HIS A 35 16.11 -4.90 -15.47
CA HIS A 35 15.80 -6.30 -15.74
C HIS A 35 14.30 -6.54 -15.93
N ILE A 36 13.46 -6.01 -15.03
CA ILE A 36 11.99 -6.09 -15.13
C ILE A 36 11.51 -5.46 -16.43
N ILE A 37 12.02 -4.29 -16.81
CA ILE A 37 11.66 -3.64 -18.07
C ILE A 37 12.09 -4.50 -19.27
N LYS A 38 13.32 -5.00 -19.29
CA LYS A 38 13.84 -5.81 -20.39
C LYS A 38 13.04 -7.07 -20.60
N MET A 39 12.72 -7.79 -19.52
CA MET A 39 12.01 -9.07 -19.59
C MET A 39 10.50 -8.91 -19.74
N GLY A 40 9.93 -7.91 -19.07
CA GLY A 40 8.48 -7.72 -19.06
C GLY A 40 7.94 -7.03 -20.31
N PHE A 41 8.70 -6.11 -20.91
CA PHE A 41 8.19 -5.31 -22.03
C PHE A 41 7.86 -6.15 -23.28
N SER A 42 8.61 -7.21 -23.54
CA SER A 42 8.39 -8.09 -24.69
C SER A 42 7.07 -8.85 -24.67
N SER A 43 6.47 -9.02 -23.49
CA SER A 43 5.24 -9.81 -23.28
C SER A 43 4.01 -8.95 -22.98
N ILE A 44 4.15 -7.61 -22.95
CA ILE A 44 3.04 -6.68 -22.81
C ILE A 44 2.43 -6.43 -24.20
N ASN A 45 1.20 -6.90 -24.39
CA ASN A 45 0.39 -6.68 -25.56
C ASN A 45 -1.08 -6.38 -25.11
N PHE A 46 -1.97 -6.12 -26.04
CA PHE A 46 -3.38 -5.87 -25.72
C PHE A 46 -4.03 -7.07 -25.05
N ASP A 47 -3.69 -8.29 -25.47
CA ASP A 47 -4.20 -9.54 -24.91
C ASP A 47 -3.86 -9.70 -23.43
N PHE A 48 -2.70 -9.20 -23.00
CA PHE A 48 -2.31 -9.20 -21.59
C PHE A 48 -3.37 -8.55 -20.67
N PHE A 49 -4.04 -7.51 -21.15
CA PHE A 49 -5.02 -6.74 -20.37
C PHE A 49 -6.45 -7.25 -20.51
N VAL A 50 -6.77 -8.05 -21.52
CA VAL A 50 -8.16 -8.49 -21.80
C VAL A 50 -8.37 -10.00 -21.69
N GLN A 51 -7.31 -10.80 -21.85
CA GLN A 51 -7.41 -12.25 -21.77
C GLN A 51 -7.03 -12.77 -20.39
N ILE A 52 -7.51 -13.96 -20.06
CA ILE A 52 -7.06 -14.74 -18.90
C ILE A 52 -5.82 -15.57 -19.28
N PRO A 53 -5.08 -16.10 -18.27
CA PRO A 53 -3.98 -17.03 -18.53
C PRO A 53 -4.45 -18.23 -19.35
N ARG A 54 -3.63 -18.66 -20.28
CA ARG A 54 -3.87 -19.92 -21.01
C ARG A 54 -3.33 -21.12 -20.22
N PRO A 55 -3.88 -22.30 -20.49
CA PRO A 55 -3.34 -23.54 -19.94
C PRO A 55 -1.85 -23.71 -20.23
N THR A 56 -1.19 -24.51 -19.41
CA THR A 56 0.23 -24.84 -19.56
C THR A 56 0.55 -25.45 -20.92
N GLY A 57 1.57 -24.94 -21.60
CA GLY A 57 1.99 -25.40 -22.93
C GLY A 57 1.33 -24.65 -24.09
N GLU A 58 0.37 -23.76 -23.84
CA GLU A 58 -0.17 -22.86 -24.84
C GLU A 58 0.50 -21.49 -24.77
N THR A 59 0.87 -20.95 -25.94
CA THR A 59 1.45 -19.61 -26.05
C THR A 59 0.38 -18.52 -25.99
N GLY A 60 0.70 -17.35 -25.41
CA GLY A 60 -0.20 -16.20 -25.31
C GLY A 60 -1.00 -16.15 -24.00
N GLY A 61 -2.20 -15.57 -24.04
CA GLY A 61 -3.00 -15.27 -22.87
C GLY A 61 -2.56 -13.97 -22.16
N GLY A 62 -3.18 -13.69 -21.02
CA GLY A 62 -2.96 -12.45 -20.27
C GLY A 62 -3.17 -12.64 -18.77
N MET A 63 -3.31 -11.52 -18.07
CA MET A 63 -3.53 -11.48 -16.61
C MET A 63 -4.71 -10.56 -16.25
N ALA A 64 -5.71 -10.46 -17.14
CA ALA A 64 -6.87 -9.59 -16.95
C ALA A 64 -7.67 -9.92 -15.67
N ASN A 65 -7.83 -11.22 -15.37
CA ASN A 65 -8.47 -11.67 -14.11
C ASN A 65 -7.68 -11.25 -12.88
N GLY A 66 -6.35 -11.29 -12.91
CA GLY A 66 -5.49 -10.83 -11.83
C GLY A 66 -5.57 -9.33 -11.60
N LEU A 67 -5.63 -8.53 -12.68
CA LEU A 67 -5.82 -7.09 -12.62
C LEU A 67 -7.18 -6.74 -11.98
N ALA A 68 -8.25 -7.33 -12.51
CA ALA A 68 -9.61 -7.10 -12.01
C ALA A 68 -9.77 -7.55 -10.56
N GLY A 69 -9.23 -8.73 -10.22
CA GLY A 69 -9.31 -9.25 -8.85
C GLY A 69 -8.48 -8.43 -7.87
N SER A 70 -7.28 -7.98 -8.25
CA SER A 70 -6.51 -7.04 -7.41
C SER A 70 -7.27 -5.73 -7.17
N ALA A 71 -7.87 -5.16 -8.22
CA ALA A 71 -8.68 -3.95 -8.07
C ALA A 71 -9.87 -4.17 -7.13
N MET A 72 -10.57 -5.31 -7.23
CA MET A 72 -11.68 -5.68 -6.36
C MET A 72 -11.22 -5.86 -4.91
N LEU A 73 -10.13 -6.58 -4.67
CA LEU A 73 -9.57 -6.80 -3.33
C LEU A 73 -9.15 -5.48 -2.67
N ILE A 74 -8.46 -4.61 -3.41
CA ILE A 74 -8.05 -3.28 -2.94
C ILE A 74 -9.27 -2.42 -2.64
N PHE A 75 -10.29 -2.42 -3.51
CA PHE A 75 -11.53 -1.68 -3.29
C PHE A 75 -12.25 -2.13 -2.01
N LEU A 76 -12.44 -3.43 -1.83
CA LEU A 76 -13.09 -3.99 -0.64
C LEU A 76 -12.27 -3.72 0.63
N ALA A 77 -10.95 -3.90 0.59
CA ALA A 77 -10.08 -3.58 1.72
C ALA A 77 -10.14 -2.09 2.08
N SER A 78 -10.20 -1.21 1.07
CA SER A 78 -10.31 0.24 1.25
C SER A 78 -11.65 0.65 1.84
N LEU A 79 -12.74 -0.02 1.45
CA LEU A 79 -14.08 0.26 1.95
C LEU A 79 -14.18 0.10 3.49
N PHE A 80 -13.42 -0.82 4.06
CA PHE A 80 -13.37 -1.05 5.51
C PHE A 80 -12.15 -0.37 6.15
N GLY A 81 -10.97 -0.52 5.56
CA GLY A 81 -9.70 -0.07 6.14
C GLY A 81 -9.58 1.44 6.23
N ILE A 82 -10.02 2.18 5.21
CA ILE A 82 -9.92 3.64 5.18
C ILE A 82 -10.84 4.28 6.24
N PRO A 83 -12.15 3.98 6.31
CA PRO A 83 -13.01 4.56 7.33
C PRO A 83 -12.54 4.27 8.75
N VAL A 84 -12.20 3.00 9.05
CA VAL A 84 -11.72 2.61 10.38
C VAL A 84 -10.44 3.36 10.74
N GLY A 85 -9.48 3.44 9.83
CA GLY A 85 -8.24 4.18 10.03
C GLY A 85 -8.47 5.68 10.28
N ILE A 86 -9.33 6.32 9.45
CA ILE A 86 -9.63 7.76 9.59
C ILE A 86 -10.37 8.04 10.90
N PHE A 87 -11.42 7.28 11.23
CA PHE A 87 -12.16 7.50 12.49
C PHE A 87 -11.30 7.24 13.71
N GLY A 88 -10.45 6.21 13.68
CA GLY A 88 -9.46 5.97 14.72
C GLY A 88 -8.48 7.13 14.88
N ALA A 89 -7.96 7.68 13.78
CA ALA A 89 -7.06 8.82 13.79
C ALA A 89 -7.73 10.10 14.32
N ILE A 90 -8.96 10.37 13.89
CA ILE A 90 -9.75 11.51 14.41
C ILE A 90 -9.93 11.36 15.91
N TYR A 91 -10.31 10.16 16.38
CA TYR A 91 -10.43 9.93 17.82
C TYR A 91 -9.12 10.21 18.54
N LEU A 92 -7.98 9.70 18.06
CA LEU A 92 -6.68 9.86 18.69
C LEU A 92 -6.17 11.32 18.69
N SER A 93 -6.50 12.08 17.63
CA SER A 93 -6.04 13.46 17.47
C SER A 93 -6.91 14.48 18.23
N GLU A 94 -8.22 14.32 18.17
CA GLU A 94 -9.17 15.37 18.61
C GLU A 94 -9.89 15.03 19.93
N TYR A 95 -10.05 13.75 20.24
CA TYR A 95 -10.78 13.27 21.42
C TYR A 95 -9.92 12.43 22.35
N GLY A 96 -8.78 11.95 21.87
CA GLY A 96 -7.97 10.95 22.55
C GLY A 96 -7.19 11.53 23.71
N GLY A 97 -7.46 11.02 24.92
CA GLY A 97 -6.67 11.20 26.14
C GLY A 97 -6.68 9.92 26.97
N GLY A 98 -5.60 9.67 27.72
CA GLY A 98 -5.53 8.57 28.65
C GLY A 98 -5.20 7.18 28.06
N SER A 99 -5.44 6.14 28.84
CA SER A 99 -4.96 4.77 28.60
C SER A 99 -5.53 4.13 27.32
N PHE A 100 -6.78 4.43 26.96
CA PHE A 100 -7.42 3.85 25.80
C PHE A 100 -6.77 4.33 24.48
N SER A 101 -6.43 5.61 24.40
CA SER A 101 -5.70 6.15 23.24
C SER A 101 -4.30 5.54 23.09
N ASN A 102 -3.64 5.30 24.23
CA ASN A 102 -2.33 4.63 24.22
C ASN A 102 -2.45 3.17 23.76
N LEU A 103 -3.54 2.49 24.16
CA LEU A 103 -3.82 1.12 23.71
C LEU A 103 -4.03 1.07 22.18
N ILE A 104 -4.82 2.00 21.62
CA ILE A 104 -5.04 2.05 20.16
C ILE A 104 -3.71 2.32 19.42
N ARG A 105 -2.91 3.29 19.87
CA ARG A 105 -1.59 3.54 19.27
C ARG A 105 -0.68 2.33 19.36
N PHE A 106 -0.58 1.71 20.53
CA PHE A 106 0.20 0.49 20.72
C PHE A 106 -0.28 -0.64 19.79
N SER A 107 -1.59 -0.85 19.68
CA SER A 107 -2.16 -1.87 18.77
C SER A 107 -1.81 -1.58 17.30
N ALA A 108 -1.88 -0.32 16.87
CA ALA A 108 -1.49 0.07 15.53
C ALA A 108 0.01 -0.13 15.27
N ASP A 109 0.87 0.14 16.25
CA ASP A 109 2.31 -0.08 16.13
C ASP A 109 2.63 -1.58 16.06
N VAL A 110 2.01 -2.39 16.89
CA VAL A 110 2.13 -3.86 16.84
C VAL A 110 1.68 -4.40 15.49
N LEU A 111 0.50 -4.00 15.00
CA LEU A 111 -0.01 -4.43 13.69
C LEU A 111 0.91 -4.02 12.54
N SER A 112 1.51 -2.83 12.62
CA SER A 112 2.48 -2.36 11.61
C SER A 112 3.79 -3.15 11.61
N GLY A 113 4.19 -3.72 12.76
CA GLY A 113 5.40 -4.50 12.94
C GLY A 113 5.23 -6.01 12.66
N ILE A 114 4.01 -6.50 12.58
CA ILE A 114 3.73 -7.92 12.32
C ILE A 114 4.05 -8.26 10.86
N PRO A 115 4.78 -9.37 10.58
CA PRO A 115 4.94 -9.87 9.21
C PRO A 115 3.57 -10.11 8.54
N SER A 116 3.42 -9.66 7.30
CA SER A 116 2.12 -9.72 6.58
C SER A 116 1.57 -11.15 6.43
N ILE A 117 2.45 -12.15 6.42
CA ILE A 117 2.03 -13.55 6.41
C ILE A 117 1.20 -13.93 7.64
N ILE A 118 1.55 -13.42 8.83
CA ILE A 118 0.82 -13.66 10.07
C ILE A 118 -0.57 -13.02 10.00
N THR A 119 -0.67 -11.82 9.41
CA THR A 119 -1.98 -11.18 9.16
C THR A 119 -2.87 -12.06 8.27
N GLY A 120 -2.28 -12.70 7.25
CA GLY A 120 -2.97 -13.71 6.44
C GLY A 120 -3.44 -14.92 7.23
N MET A 121 -2.61 -15.45 8.13
CA MET A 121 -2.98 -16.58 9.00
C MET A 121 -4.10 -16.23 9.99
N VAL A 122 -4.09 -15.02 10.54
CA VAL A 122 -5.18 -14.51 11.38
C VAL A 122 -6.47 -14.42 10.59
N ALA A 123 -6.43 -13.82 9.41
CA ALA A 123 -7.60 -13.73 8.53
C ALA A 123 -8.10 -15.13 8.08
N TYR A 124 -7.19 -16.07 7.83
CA TYR A 124 -7.53 -17.47 7.57
C TYR A 124 -8.35 -18.08 8.70
N THR A 125 -7.85 -17.96 9.93
CA THR A 125 -8.53 -18.52 11.11
C THR A 125 -9.90 -17.88 11.36
N LEU A 126 -10.00 -16.56 11.16
CA LEU A 126 -11.23 -15.80 11.46
C LEU A 126 -12.29 -15.92 10.37
N LEU A 127 -11.91 -16.07 9.10
CA LEU A 127 -12.84 -16.05 7.98
C LEU A 127 -12.83 -17.32 7.14
N VAL A 128 -11.67 -17.81 6.71
CA VAL A 128 -11.59 -18.96 5.80
C VAL A 128 -12.09 -20.23 6.48
N VAL A 129 -11.68 -20.46 7.74
CA VAL A 129 -12.10 -21.64 8.51
C VAL A 129 -13.61 -21.65 8.76
N PRO A 130 -14.25 -20.59 9.27
CA PRO A 130 -15.70 -20.56 9.47
C PRO A 130 -16.50 -20.63 8.16
N MET A 131 -16.01 -19.98 7.10
CA MET A 131 -16.63 -19.99 5.77
C MET A 131 -16.40 -21.31 5.02
N LYS A 132 -15.50 -22.16 5.52
CA LYS A 132 -15.10 -23.44 4.90
C LYS A 132 -14.56 -23.28 3.47
N GLY A 133 -13.96 -22.13 3.17
CA GLY A 133 -13.43 -21.85 1.84
C GLY A 133 -12.66 -20.54 1.74
N PHE A 134 -11.73 -20.50 0.81
CA PHE A 134 -11.00 -19.29 0.44
C PHE A 134 -11.95 -18.34 -0.29
N SER A 135 -11.75 -17.03 -0.11
CA SER A 135 -12.67 -16.04 -0.69
C SER A 135 -12.04 -14.66 -0.89
N ALA A 136 -12.63 -13.89 -1.80
CA ALA A 136 -12.26 -12.49 -1.98
C ALA A 136 -12.49 -11.67 -0.69
N LEU A 137 -13.55 -11.98 0.08
CA LEU A 137 -13.83 -11.32 1.36
C LEU A 137 -12.72 -11.56 2.39
N ALA A 138 -12.24 -12.79 2.52
CA ALA A 138 -11.14 -13.11 3.42
C ALA A 138 -9.83 -12.41 3.00
N GLY A 139 -9.55 -12.35 1.67
CA GLY A 139 -8.42 -11.61 1.12
C GLY A 139 -8.51 -10.12 1.40
N ALA A 140 -9.66 -9.52 1.14
CA ALA A 140 -9.90 -8.10 1.41
C ALA A 140 -9.78 -7.77 2.91
N PHE A 141 -10.26 -8.63 3.79
CA PHE A 141 -10.10 -8.46 5.24
C PHE A 141 -8.63 -8.51 5.67
N ALA A 142 -7.86 -9.45 5.16
CA ALA A 142 -6.41 -9.52 5.43
C ALA A 142 -5.69 -8.25 4.98
N LEU A 143 -6.00 -7.72 3.79
CA LEU A 143 -5.45 -6.47 3.30
C LEU A 143 -5.92 -5.26 4.12
N ALA A 144 -7.18 -5.25 4.59
CA ALA A 144 -7.70 -4.19 5.45
C ALA A 144 -6.97 -4.12 6.79
N LEU A 145 -6.65 -5.27 7.39
CA LEU A 145 -5.85 -5.32 8.63
C LEU A 145 -4.47 -4.68 8.46
N ILE A 146 -3.85 -4.80 7.29
CA ILE A 146 -2.57 -4.15 6.98
C ILE A 146 -2.78 -2.65 6.72
N MET A 147 -3.87 -2.27 6.07
CA MET A 147 -4.17 -0.89 5.68
C MET A 147 -4.51 -0.01 6.89
N ILE A 148 -5.32 -0.52 7.83
CA ILE A 148 -5.84 0.24 8.99
C ILE A 148 -4.74 0.98 9.75
N PRO A 149 -3.66 0.35 10.24
CA PRO A 149 -2.63 1.04 11.01
C PRO A 149 -1.90 2.10 10.19
N ILE A 150 -1.71 1.89 8.88
CA ILE A 150 -1.05 2.85 8.00
C ILE A 150 -1.91 4.10 7.85
N VAL A 151 -3.21 3.94 7.52
CA VAL A 151 -4.15 5.05 7.39
C VAL A 151 -4.34 5.78 8.71
N LEU A 152 -4.45 5.04 9.82
CA LEU A 152 -4.59 5.60 11.16
C LEU A 152 -3.41 6.50 11.52
N ARG A 153 -2.18 6.00 11.39
CA ARG A 153 -0.96 6.74 11.76
C ARG A 153 -0.75 7.94 10.87
N THR A 154 -0.82 7.76 9.55
CA THR A 154 -0.62 8.88 8.62
C THR A 154 -1.68 9.96 8.80
N THR A 155 -2.94 9.59 9.04
CA THR A 155 -4.02 10.54 9.27
C THR A 155 -3.84 11.25 10.62
N GLU A 156 -3.51 10.54 11.71
CA GLU A 156 -3.24 11.15 13.02
C GLU A 156 -2.13 12.20 12.92
N GLU A 157 -1.02 11.87 12.25
CA GLU A 157 0.09 12.78 12.04
C GLU A 157 -0.32 14.03 11.25
N GLN A 158 -1.12 13.86 10.18
CA GLN A 158 -1.59 15.00 9.38
C GLN A 158 -2.57 15.89 10.15
N LEU A 159 -3.43 15.33 10.98
CA LEU A 159 -4.33 16.11 11.84
C LEU A 159 -3.57 16.93 12.89
N LYS A 160 -2.50 16.36 13.45
CA LYS A 160 -1.64 17.07 14.42
C LYS A 160 -0.86 18.24 13.82
N LEU A 161 -0.59 18.24 12.51
CA LEU A 161 0.07 19.35 11.81
C LEU A 161 -0.84 20.55 11.62
N VAL A 162 -2.15 20.40 11.78
CA VAL A 162 -3.10 21.54 11.69
C VAL A 162 -2.93 22.47 12.90
N PRO A 163 -2.66 23.78 12.71
CA PRO A 163 -2.44 24.71 13.81
C PRO A 163 -3.62 24.74 14.79
N GLY A 164 -3.31 24.72 16.10
CA GLY A 164 -4.33 24.80 17.17
C GLY A 164 -5.18 26.06 17.09
N THR A 165 -4.59 27.16 16.64
CA THR A 165 -5.29 28.46 16.45
C THR A 165 -6.52 28.37 15.54
N LEU A 166 -6.50 27.49 14.52
CA LEU A 166 -7.67 27.25 13.66
C LEU A 166 -8.81 26.58 14.42
N ARG A 167 -8.47 25.63 15.31
CA ARG A 167 -9.46 24.96 16.18
C ARG A 167 -10.05 25.93 17.18
N GLU A 168 -9.20 26.70 17.86
CA GLU A 168 -9.60 27.71 18.85
C GLU A 168 -10.48 28.78 18.23
N ALA A 169 -10.12 29.30 17.06
CA ALA A 169 -10.93 30.31 16.35
C ALA A 169 -12.32 29.74 15.99
N SER A 170 -12.40 28.51 15.52
CA SER A 170 -13.68 27.86 15.21
C SER A 170 -14.55 27.66 16.46
N LEU A 171 -13.95 27.25 17.57
CA LEU A 171 -14.64 27.06 18.85
C LEU A 171 -15.10 28.40 19.44
N ALA A 172 -14.29 29.48 19.33
CA ALA A 172 -14.64 30.82 19.76
C ALA A 172 -15.86 31.40 19.02
N LEU A 173 -16.10 30.97 17.78
CA LEU A 173 -17.32 31.31 17.00
C LEU A 173 -18.53 30.46 17.38
N GLY A 174 -18.44 29.62 18.44
CA GLY A 174 -19.54 28.78 18.91
C GLY A 174 -19.76 27.49 18.09
N VAL A 175 -18.84 27.15 17.18
CA VAL A 175 -18.95 25.92 16.39
C VAL A 175 -18.64 24.70 17.29
N PRO A 176 -19.51 23.67 17.36
CA PRO A 176 -19.27 22.52 18.20
C PRO A 176 -18.05 21.70 17.73
N LEU A 177 -17.35 21.04 18.65
CA LEU A 177 -16.08 20.33 18.41
C LEU A 177 -16.16 19.37 17.21
N TRP A 178 -17.20 18.56 17.08
CA TRP A 178 -17.34 17.61 15.98
C TRP A 178 -17.41 18.28 14.59
N ARG A 179 -18.05 19.46 14.49
CA ARG A 179 -18.05 20.26 13.26
C ARG A 179 -16.69 20.88 12.98
N THR A 180 -16.03 21.39 14.00
CA THR A 180 -14.66 21.91 13.88
C THR A 180 -13.73 20.80 13.36
N THR A 181 -13.80 19.61 13.95
CA THR A 181 -13.02 18.45 13.51
C THR A 181 -13.26 18.10 12.04
N LEU A 182 -14.51 17.95 11.62
CA LEU A 182 -14.82 17.49 10.24
C LEU A 182 -14.65 18.61 9.20
N LYS A 183 -15.06 19.86 9.51
CA LYS A 183 -15.10 20.94 8.53
C LYS A 183 -13.86 21.84 8.53
N VAL A 184 -13.12 21.90 9.63
CA VAL A 184 -11.91 22.71 9.74
C VAL A 184 -10.68 21.81 9.77
N THR A 185 -10.50 21.00 10.81
CA THR A 185 -9.28 20.21 11.01
C THR A 185 -9.06 19.18 9.88
N LEU A 186 -10.04 18.30 9.66
CA LEU A 186 -9.91 17.25 8.62
C LEU A 186 -9.81 17.86 7.22
N ARG A 187 -10.56 18.93 6.95
CA ARG A 187 -10.51 19.61 5.65
C ARG A 187 -9.16 20.30 5.41
N SER A 188 -8.55 20.86 6.43
CA SER A 188 -7.20 21.44 6.36
C SER A 188 -6.13 20.38 6.13
N ALA A 189 -6.27 19.20 6.78
CA ALA A 189 -5.37 18.07 6.65
C ALA A 189 -5.61 17.20 5.40
N LEU A 190 -6.70 17.42 4.65
CA LEU A 190 -7.22 16.49 3.64
C LEU A 190 -6.17 16.07 2.61
N THR A 191 -5.31 16.98 2.17
CA THR A 191 -4.25 16.67 1.19
C THR A 191 -3.25 15.65 1.73
N GLY A 192 -2.82 15.82 2.98
CA GLY A 192 -1.92 14.87 3.63
C GLY A 192 -2.60 13.54 3.90
N VAL A 193 -3.85 13.56 4.34
CA VAL A 193 -4.66 12.35 4.55
C VAL A 193 -4.83 11.57 3.25
N MET A 194 -5.19 12.23 2.15
CA MET A 194 -5.29 11.57 0.83
C MET A 194 -3.96 10.98 0.36
N THR A 195 -2.86 11.68 0.61
CA THR A 195 -1.52 11.16 0.31
C THR A 195 -1.24 9.88 1.12
N GLY A 196 -1.57 9.87 2.42
CA GLY A 196 -1.44 8.69 3.28
C GLY A 196 -2.30 7.51 2.79
N ILE A 197 -3.55 7.77 2.39
CA ILE A 197 -4.45 6.76 1.83
C ILE A 197 -3.86 6.16 0.53
N LEU A 198 -3.40 6.99 -0.40
CA LEU A 198 -2.81 6.51 -1.65
C LEU A 198 -1.55 5.68 -1.41
N LEU A 199 -0.72 6.04 -0.43
CA LEU A 199 0.44 5.24 -0.02
C LEU A 199 0.02 3.91 0.62
N ALA A 200 -1.04 3.89 1.42
CA ALA A 200 -1.60 2.67 1.99
C ALA A 200 -2.15 1.73 0.90
N ILE A 201 -2.86 2.28 -0.10
CA ILE A 201 -3.33 1.53 -1.27
C ILE A 201 -2.15 0.95 -2.05
N ALA A 202 -1.13 1.76 -2.35
CA ALA A 202 0.07 1.28 -3.03
C ALA A 202 0.77 0.16 -2.25
N ARG A 203 0.79 0.25 -0.92
CA ARG A 203 1.39 -0.77 -0.05
C ARG A 203 0.66 -2.11 -0.16
N ILE A 204 -0.69 -2.12 -0.06
CA ILE A 204 -1.46 -3.36 -0.10
C ILE A 204 -1.60 -3.93 -1.51
N ALA A 205 -1.44 -3.14 -2.55
CA ALA A 205 -1.54 -3.59 -3.94
C ALA A 205 -0.45 -4.62 -4.33
N GLY A 206 0.69 -4.60 -3.64
CA GLY A 206 1.79 -5.55 -3.85
C GLY A 206 1.82 -6.73 -2.87
N GLU A 207 0.85 -6.84 -1.96
CA GLU A 207 0.86 -7.89 -0.95
C GLU A 207 0.52 -9.27 -1.55
N THR A 208 1.41 -10.22 -1.35
CA THR A 208 1.26 -11.61 -1.83
C THR A 208 0.97 -12.56 -0.67
N ALA A 209 1.77 -12.50 0.39
CA ALA A 209 1.77 -13.48 1.47
C ALA A 209 0.41 -13.63 2.16
N PRO A 210 -0.31 -12.58 2.57
CA PRO A 210 -1.62 -12.73 3.20
C PRO A 210 -2.67 -13.33 2.25
N LEU A 211 -2.57 -13.04 0.94
CA LEU A 211 -3.51 -13.52 -0.05
C LEU A 211 -3.36 -15.02 -0.34
N LEU A 212 -2.17 -15.59 -0.17
CA LEU A 212 -1.95 -17.04 -0.28
C LEU A 212 -2.80 -17.83 0.70
N PHE A 213 -3.06 -17.29 1.89
CA PHE A 213 -3.85 -17.94 2.93
C PHE A 213 -5.34 -17.57 2.91
N THR A 214 -5.76 -16.64 2.08
CA THR A 214 -7.12 -16.09 2.16
C THR A 214 -7.87 -16.09 0.83
N ALA A 215 -7.25 -15.61 -0.25
CA ALA A 215 -7.84 -15.57 -1.58
C ALA A 215 -7.47 -16.79 -2.44
N LEU A 216 -6.33 -17.45 -2.14
CA LEU A 216 -5.74 -18.62 -2.80
C LEU A 216 -5.40 -18.42 -4.29
N GLY A 217 -6.05 -17.50 -4.97
CA GLY A 217 -5.93 -17.28 -6.41
C GLY A 217 -6.92 -18.12 -7.23
N ASN A 218 -7.18 -17.64 -8.45
CA ASN A 218 -8.04 -18.30 -9.42
C ASN A 218 -7.51 -17.99 -10.83
N GLN A 219 -7.42 -19.00 -11.71
CA GLN A 219 -6.98 -18.80 -13.10
C GLN A 219 -8.14 -18.29 -14.00
N PHE A 220 -9.38 -18.44 -13.53
CA PHE A 220 -10.58 -18.05 -14.25
C PHE A 220 -11.17 -16.74 -13.72
N TRP A 221 -12.16 -16.21 -14.43
CA TRP A 221 -12.96 -15.11 -13.94
C TRP A 221 -13.83 -15.56 -12.75
N SER A 222 -13.71 -14.88 -11.62
CA SER A 222 -14.63 -15.00 -10.50
C SER A 222 -15.23 -13.63 -10.20
N ARG A 223 -16.56 -13.58 -10.08
CA ARG A 223 -17.32 -12.40 -9.63
C ARG A 223 -17.95 -12.61 -8.26
N ASN A 224 -17.87 -13.80 -7.74
CA ASN A 224 -18.43 -14.14 -6.44
C ASN A 224 -17.42 -13.79 -5.33
N LEU A 225 -17.85 -12.95 -4.40
CA LEU A 225 -17.00 -12.49 -3.30
C LEU A 225 -16.70 -13.60 -2.27
N THR A 226 -17.49 -14.68 -2.27
CA THR A 226 -17.32 -15.83 -1.37
C THR A 226 -16.47 -16.96 -1.97
N GLU A 227 -15.91 -16.76 -3.16
CA GLU A 227 -15.06 -17.72 -3.86
C GLU A 227 -13.63 -17.21 -3.99
N PRO A 228 -12.66 -18.11 -4.28
CA PRO A 228 -11.29 -17.73 -4.60
C PRO A 228 -11.24 -16.74 -5.76
N ILE A 229 -10.35 -15.75 -5.64
CA ILE A 229 -10.18 -14.71 -6.66
C ILE A 229 -8.72 -14.59 -7.07
N ALA A 230 -8.50 -14.29 -8.35
CA ALA A 230 -7.19 -13.94 -8.85
C ALA A 230 -6.67 -12.65 -8.19
N ALA A 231 -5.35 -12.54 -8.05
CA ALA A 231 -4.69 -11.29 -7.72
C ALA A 231 -3.35 -11.23 -8.46
N MET A 232 -3.00 -10.05 -8.96
CA MET A 232 -1.72 -9.86 -9.67
C MET A 232 -0.51 -10.40 -8.91
N PRO A 233 -0.28 -10.07 -7.62
CA PRO A 233 0.85 -10.58 -6.88
C PRO A 233 0.85 -12.10 -6.74
N LEU A 234 -0.33 -12.72 -6.58
CA LEU A 234 -0.47 -14.19 -6.51
C LEU A 234 -0.13 -14.86 -7.84
N GLN A 235 -0.64 -14.31 -8.94
CA GLN A 235 -0.35 -14.87 -10.28
C GLN A 235 1.12 -14.70 -10.64
N ILE A 236 1.71 -13.53 -10.36
CA ILE A 236 3.15 -13.30 -10.56
C ILE A 236 3.96 -14.36 -9.79
N PHE A 237 3.63 -14.58 -8.51
CA PHE A 237 4.30 -15.58 -7.68
C PHE A 237 4.16 -16.99 -8.26
N SER A 238 2.93 -17.43 -8.56
CA SER A 238 2.63 -18.76 -9.07
C SER A 238 3.30 -19.01 -10.43
N PHE A 239 3.33 -18.00 -11.29
CA PHE A 239 3.95 -18.13 -12.62
C PHE A 239 5.48 -18.09 -12.55
N ALA A 240 6.05 -17.30 -11.63
CA ALA A 240 7.50 -17.22 -11.45
C ALA A 240 8.12 -18.51 -10.94
N ILE A 241 7.39 -19.31 -10.16
CA ILE A 241 7.87 -20.61 -9.64
C ILE A 241 7.49 -21.80 -10.53
N SER A 242 6.76 -21.56 -11.63
CA SER A 242 6.35 -22.62 -12.55
C SER A 242 7.53 -23.11 -13.41
N PRO A 243 7.50 -24.31 -13.94
CA PRO A 243 8.54 -24.79 -14.86
C PRO A 243 8.35 -24.32 -16.31
N TYR A 244 7.39 -23.46 -16.62
CA TYR A 244 6.99 -23.09 -17.97
C TYR A 244 7.47 -21.72 -18.36
N ASP A 245 8.21 -21.59 -19.45
CA ASP A 245 8.78 -20.33 -19.94
C ASP A 245 7.70 -19.27 -20.31
N ASP A 246 6.57 -19.72 -20.86
CA ASP A 246 5.47 -18.82 -21.21
C ASP A 246 4.87 -18.13 -19.97
N TRP A 247 4.75 -18.89 -18.86
CA TRP A 247 4.30 -18.32 -17.59
C TRP A 247 5.35 -17.41 -16.96
N HIS A 248 6.65 -17.69 -17.11
CA HIS A 248 7.71 -16.79 -16.68
C HIS A 248 7.62 -15.44 -17.42
N ARG A 249 7.32 -15.46 -18.73
CA ARG A 249 7.13 -14.24 -19.52
C ARG A 249 5.94 -13.43 -19.00
N LEU A 250 4.81 -14.10 -18.72
CA LEU A 250 3.64 -13.42 -18.10
C LEU A 250 3.97 -12.88 -16.71
N ALA A 251 4.74 -13.59 -15.88
CA ALA A 251 5.17 -13.13 -14.57
C ALA A 251 6.01 -11.83 -14.67
N TRP A 252 6.96 -11.76 -15.62
CA TRP A 252 7.75 -10.56 -15.86
C TRP A 252 6.90 -9.38 -16.34
N ALA A 253 5.97 -9.64 -17.26
CA ALA A 253 5.02 -8.62 -17.74
C ALA A 253 4.12 -8.14 -16.59
N GLY A 254 3.59 -9.06 -15.80
CA GLY A 254 2.79 -8.76 -14.60
C GLY A 254 3.55 -7.92 -13.58
N ALA A 255 4.81 -8.28 -13.30
CA ALA A 255 5.69 -7.52 -12.41
C ALA A 255 5.91 -6.09 -12.93
N LEU A 256 6.15 -5.91 -14.24
CA LEU A 256 6.33 -4.60 -14.85
C LEU A 256 5.06 -3.74 -14.74
N VAL A 257 3.90 -4.32 -15.05
CA VAL A 257 2.60 -3.64 -14.94
C VAL A 257 2.31 -3.27 -13.48
N LEU A 258 2.48 -4.19 -12.54
CA LEU A 258 2.24 -3.93 -11.12
C LEU A 258 3.15 -2.81 -10.58
N VAL A 259 4.45 -2.87 -10.87
CA VAL A 259 5.41 -1.82 -10.48
C VAL A 259 5.03 -0.48 -11.11
N THR A 260 4.61 -0.46 -12.38
CA THR A 260 4.19 0.77 -13.07
C THR A 260 2.94 1.36 -12.41
N ILE A 261 1.95 0.55 -12.05
CA ILE A 261 0.74 1.00 -11.33
C ILE A 261 1.12 1.56 -9.95
N MET A 262 1.94 0.84 -9.18
CA MET A 262 2.36 1.29 -7.84
C MET A 262 3.18 2.60 -7.90
N PHE A 263 4.06 2.71 -8.89
CA PHE A 263 4.84 3.93 -9.12
C PHE A 263 3.94 5.09 -9.54
N GLY A 264 2.97 4.85 -10.44
CA GLY A 264 1.96 5.82 -10.83
C GLY A 264 1.11 6.33 -9.66
N LEU A 265 0.64 5.42 -8.79
CA LEU A 265 -0.08 5.78 -7.56
C LEU A 265 0.79 6.61 -6.61
N SER A 266 2.06 6.25 -6.45
CA SER A 266 3.00 7.00 -5.60
C SER A 266 3.30 8.39 -6.15
N LEU A 267 3.44 8.53 -7.47
CA LEU A 267 3.60 9.83 -8.13
C LEU A 267 2.34 10.69 -8.01
N ALA A 268 1.16 10.09 -8.21
CA ALA A 268 -0.12 10.78 -8.03
C ALA A 268 -0.25 11.31 -6.58
N ALA A 269 0.06 10.47 -5.57
CA ALA A 269 0.06 10.87 -4.18
C ALA A 269 0.95 12.10 -3.93
N ARG A 270 2.18 12.09 -4.45
CA ARG A 270 3.13 13.21 -4.33
C ARG A 270 2.69 14.47 -5.07
N TYR A 271 2.11 14.32 -6.26
CA TYR A 271 1.63 15.44 -7.06
C TYR A 271 0.46 16.18 -6.38
N PHE A 272 -0.53 15.42 -5.90
CA PHE A 272 -1.64 16.00 -5.16
C PHE A 272 -1.20 16.63 -3.82
N GLY A 273 -0.19 16.04 -3.16
CA GLY A 273 0.40 16.59 -1.94
C GLY A 273 1.08 17.95 -2.15
N ARG A 274 1.79 18.16 -3.27
CA ARG A 274 2.53 19.39 -3.56
C ARG A 274 1.67 20.57 -3.97
N ARG A 275 0.64 20.36 -4.80
CA ARG A 275 -0.17 21.46 -5.36
C ARG A 275 -0.88 22.34 -4.30
N ARG A 276 -1.20 21.80 -3.15
CA ARG A 276 -1.88 22.55 -2.08
C ARG A 276 -0.93 23.26 -1.09
N GLN A 277 0.34 22.85 -1.02
CA GLN A 277 1.33 23.58 -0.21
C GLN A 277 1.77 24.91 -0.85
N GLN A 278 1.58 25.06 -2.17
CA GLN A 278 1.92 26.29 -2.91
C GLN A 278 0.74 27.26 -3.04
N GLY A 279 -0.46 26.90 -2.62
CA GLY A 279 -1.67 27.72 -2.72
C GLY A 279 -2.17 28.31 -1.40
N ASN A 280 -1.40 28.19 -0.34
CA ASN A 280 -1.52 28.88 0.95
C ASN A 280 -0.24 29.67 1.22
#